data_eeffeeac09b22f1fbeed6a50b6cb9ba7
#
_entry.id   eeffeeac09b22f1fbeed6a50b6cb9ba7
#
_cell.length_a   1.000
_cell.length_b   1.000
_cell.length_c   1.000
_cell.angle_alpha   90.00
_cell.angle_beta   90.00
_cell.angle_gamma   90.00
#
_symmetry.space_group_name_H-M   'P 1'
#
loop_
_entity.id
_entity.type
_entity.pdbx_description
1 polymer ?
#
loop_
_entity_poly.entity_id
_entity_poly.type
_entity_poly.pdbx_seq_one_letter_code
_entity_poly.pdbx_strand_id
1 'polypeptide(L)'
;GHEKSEYFATNIPGAENVCEWAKQINCDRIIFTSTIAVYGATEERATMREDSLTMPLTPYGVSKLTAEKIHIAWQKSNPAYKLLIVRPGVIFGPNEKGNVSRMVKAILGRYFFFTSNQGVRKAGGYVKELCESILFMMDYQDSKNEPTVLYNFTMDPAPSVQDFAKTIAKVGGVK
;
A
#
# COMPACT_ATOMS: atom_id res chain seq x y z
N GLY A 1 -0.55 16.21 -11.19
CA GLY A 1 0.14 15.39 -10.19
C GLY A 1 0.89 16.28 -9.24
N HIS A 2 1.03 15.86 -7.99
CA HIS A 2 1.83 16.59 -7.01
C HIS A 2 3.26 16.78 -7.51
N GLU A 3 3.86 17.91 -7.23
CA GLU A 3 5.26 18.15 -7.57
C GLU A 3 6.16 17.14 -6.85
N LYS A 4 7.29 16.79 -7.48
CA LYS A 4 8.24 15.82 -6.90
C LYS A 4 8.71 16.23 -5.50
N SER A 5 8.87 17.53 -5.27
CA SER A 5 9.25 18.14 -4.00
C SER A 5 8.24 17.91 -2.88
N GLU A 6 6.93 17.86 -3.17
CA GLU A 6 5.87 17.71 -2.16
C GLU A 6 5.93 16.35 -1.45
N TYR A 7 6.24 15.26 -2.18
CA TYR A 7 6.37 13.94 -1.55
C TYR A 7 7.50 13.90 -0.52
N PHE A 8 8.65 14.49 -0.85
CA PHE A 8 9.77 14.54 0.08
C PHE A 8 9.48 15.45 1.26
N ALA A 9 8.95 16.64 1.00
CA ALA A 9 8.62 17.62 2.04
C ALA A 9 7.53 17.14 3.02
N THR A 10 6.64 16.24 2.57
CA THR A 10 5.57 15.71 3.42
C THR A 10 5.96 14.41 4.10
N ASN A 11 6.46 13.41 3.35
CA ASN A 11 6.62 12.06 3.87
C ASN A 11 7.85 11.92 4.78
N ILE A 12 8.93 12.64 4.52
CA ILE A 12 10.17 12.51 5.31
C ILE A 12 10.04 13.24 6.65
N PRO A 13 9.81 14.58 6.70
CA PRO A 13 9.60 15.25 7.96
C PRO A 13 8.36 14.75 8.72
N GLY A 14 7.33 14.29 8.00
CA GLY A 14 6.17 13.68 8.62
C GLY A 14 6.52 12.42 9.40
N ALA A 15 7.36 11.54 8.84
CA ALA A 15 7.84 10.34 9.54
C ALA A 15 8.70 10.70 10.76
N GLU A 16 9.62 11.68 10.63
CA GLU A 16 10.44 12.16 11.73
C GLU A 16 9.59 12.72 12.87
N ASN A 17 8.62 13.58 12.54
CA ASN A 17 7.72 14.20 13.52
C ASN A 17 6.85 13.16 14.24
N VAL A 18 6.33 12.15 13.52
CA VAL A 18 5.55 11.07 14.14
C VAL A 18 6.41 10.25 15.09
N CYS A 19 7.65 9.91 14.72
CA CYS A 19 8.56 9.19 15.59
C CYS A 19 8.92 9.98 16.85
N GLU A 20 9.16 11.28 16.71
CA GLU A 20 9.46 12.15 17.85
C GLU A 20 8.25 12.31 18.76
N TRP A 21 7.07 12.53 18.18
CA TRP A 21 5.83 12.62 18.94
C TRP A 21 5.50 11.33 19.69
N ALA A 22 5.69 10.17 19.05
CA ALA A 22 5.50 8.89 19.71
C ALA A 22 6.37 8.75 20.98
N LYS A 23 7.63 9.21 20.94
CA LYS A 23 8.49 9.25 22.12
C LYS A 23 7.95 10.16 23.22
N GLN A 24 7.52 11.37 22.85
CA GLN A 24 7.01 12.38 23.80
C GLN A 24 5.76 11.90 24.55
N ILE A 25 4.88 11.17 23.89
CA ILE A 25 3.64 10.63 24.50
C ILE A 25 3.80 9.19 25.05
N ASN A 26 5.02 8.67 25.07
CA ASN A 26 5.31 7.28 25.45
C ASN A 26 4.50 6.23 24.68
N CYS A 27 4.27 6.46 23.38
CA CYS A 27 3.66 5.47 22.50
C CYS A 27 4.73 4.48 22.03
N ASP A 28 4.51 3.22 22.31
CA ASP A 28 5.44 2.14 22.01
C ASP A 28 5.17 1.41 20.69
N ARG A 29 4.12 1.79 19.95
CA ARG A 29 3.76 1.18 18.67
C ARG A 29 3.47 2.23 17.58
N ILE A 30 4.08 2.01 16.42
CA ILE A 30 3.74 2.74 15.17
C ILE A 30 3.25 1.75 14.12
N ILE A 31 2.16 2.12 13.45
CA ILE A 31 1.68 1.45 12.23
C ILE A 31 1.93 2.41 11.08
N PHE A 32 2.72 1.96 10.11
CA PHE A 32 3.09 2.76 8.94
C PHE A 32 2.54 2.17 7.64
N THR A 33 1.68 2.91 6.98
CA THR A 33 1.21 2.56 5.63
C THR A 33 2.21 3.03 4.59
N SER A 34 3.00 2.09 4.07
CA SER A 34 3.94 2.29 2.95
C SER A 34 3.26 2.04 1.60
N THR A 35 3.92 1.40 0.66
CA THR A 35 3.41 1.10 -0.69
C THR A 35 4.26 0.03 -1.37
N ILE A 36 3.67 -0.78 -2.27
CA ILE A 36 4.45 -1.65 -3.16
C ILE A 36 5.35 -0.88 -4.15
N ALA A 37 5.14 0.42 -4.35
CA ALA A 37 5.99 1.24 -5.21
C ALA A 37 7.44 1.36 -4.74
N VAL A 38 7.76 0.88 -3.52
CA VAL A 38 9.14 0.79 -3.01
C VAL A 38 9.96 -0.27 -3.74
N TYR A 39 9.32 -1.26 -4.39
CA TYR A 39 10.04 -2.32 -5.13
C TYR A 39 10.52 -1.88 -6.51
N GLY A 40 9.90 -0.86 -7.11
CA GLY A 40 10.25 -0.41 -8.45
C GLY A 40 9.63 -1.25 -9.57
N ALA A 41 10.30 -1.26 -10.74
CA ALA A 41 9.89 -2.11 -11.85
C ALA A 41 10.35 -3.55 -11.60
N THR A 42 9.47 -4.48 -11.91
CA THR A 42 9.77 -5.90 -11.85
C THR A 42 10.01 -6.45 -13.25
N GLU A 43 10.82 -7.48 -13.38
CA GLU A 43 10.83 -8.30 -14.59
C GLU A 43 9.43 -8.88 -14.84
N GLU A 44 9.09 -9.12 -16.08
CA GLU A 44 7.82 -9.75 -16.43
C GLU A 44 7.63 -11.06 -15.63
N ARG A 45 6.51 -11.15 -14.88
CA ARG A 45 6.10 -12.28 -14.05
C ARG A 45 6.84 -12.49 -12.72
N ALA A 46 7.73 -11.60 -12.30
CA ALA A 46 8.32 -11.70 -10.97
C ALA A 46 7.28 -11.42 -9.87
N THR A 47 7.20 -12.30 -8.89
CA THR A 47 6.39 -12.05 -7.68
C THR A 47 7.24 -11.33 -6.65
N MET A 48 6.82 -10.14 -6.24
CA MET A 48 7.49 -9.38 -5.19
C MET A 48 7.07 -9.86 -3.81
N ARG A 49 8.07 -10.17 -3.01
CA ARG A 49 7.93 -10.58 -1.61
C ARG A 49 8.49 -9.47 -0.70
N GLU A 50 8.25 -9.60 0.58
CA GLU A 50 8.68 -8.63 1.60
C GLU A 50 10.21 -8.50 1.69
N ASP A 51 10.93 -9.56 1.39
CA ASP A 51 12.40 -9.64 1.35
C ASP A 51 13.01 -9.24 -0.01
N SER A 52 12.17 -8.96 -1.03
CA SER A 52 12.63 -8.53 -2.34
C SER A 52 13.35 -7.18 -2.27
N LEU A 53 14.35 -7.00 -3.13
CA LEU A 53 15.13 -5.77 -3.21
C LEU A 53 14.23 -4.56 -3.51
N THR A 54 14.36 -3.52 -2.70
CA THR A 54 13.64 -2.25 -2.90
C THR A 54 14.44 -1.31 -3.79
N MET A 55 13.89 -0.97 -4.95
CA MET A 55 14.49 -0.07 -5.94
C MET A 55 13.42 0.88 -6.53
N PRO A 56 12.89 1.82 -5.74
CA PRO A 56 11.80 2.67 -6.19
C PRO A 56 12.20 3.56 -7.36
N LEU A 57 11.36 3.61 -8.40
CA LEU A 57 11.58 4.41 -9.60
C LEU A 57 10.88 5.77 -9.57
N THR A 58 9.99 5.98 -8.61
CA THR A 58 9.20 7.21 -8.51
C THR A 58 9.59 8.01 -7.29
N PRO A 59 9.52 9.36 -7.32
CA PRO A 59 9.73 10.20 -6.14
C PRO A 59 8.85 9.79 -4.95
N TYR A 60 7.61 9.39 -5.21
CA TYR A 60 6.71 8.84 -4.20
C TYR A 60 7.27 7.57 -3.56
N GLY A 61 7.66 6.58 -4.37
CA GLY A 61 8.24 5.33 -3.85
C GLY A 61 9.52 5.58 -3.05
N VAL A 62 10.40 6.48 -3.53
CA VAL A 62 11.63 6.87 -2.82
C VAL A 62 11.29 7.50 -1.47
N SER A 63 10.35 8.45 -1.42
CA SER A 63 9.97 9.13 -0.18
C SER A 63 9.35 8.17 0.84
N LYS A 64 8.53 7.22 0.39
CA LYS A 64 7.92 6.19 1.25
C LYS A 64 8.97 5.21 1.79
N LEU A 65 9.93 4.76 0.95
CA LEU A 65 11.03 3.92 1.40
C LEU A 65 11.93 4.63 2.42
N THR A 66 12.18 5.93 2.23
CA THR A 66 12.92 6.75 3.20
C THR A 66 12.16 6.82 4.53
N ALA A 67 10.85 7.04 4.49
CA ALA A 67 10.02 7.02 5.69
C ALA A 67 10.00 5.64 6.39
N GLU A 68 10.00 4.51 5.66
CA GLU A 68 10.17 3.18 6.27
C GLU A 68 11.47 3.11 7.09
N LYS A 69 12.59 3.58 6.52
CA LYS A 69 13.90 3.57 7.20
C LYS A 69 13.91 4.42 8.47
N ILE A 70 13.23 5.55 8.46
CA ILE A 70 13.07 6.42 9.66
C ILE A 70 12.30 5.67 10.76
N HIS A 71 11.16 5.05 10.41
CA HIS A 71 10.38 4.27 11.39
C HIS A 71 11.14 3.05 11.91
N ILE A 72 11.91 2.37 11.06
CA ILE A 72 12.78 1.25 11.47
C ILE A 72 13.87 1.74 12.43
N ALA A 73 14.48 2.90 12.17
CA ALA A 73 15.47 3.48 13.09
C ALA A 73 14.82 3.85 14.43
N TRP A 74 13.60 4.39 14.44
CA TRP A 74 12.84 4.64 15.66
C TRP A 74 12.60 3.34 16.43
N GLN A 75 12.11 2.28 15.79
CA GLN A 75 11.87 1.02 16.45
C GLN A 75 13.15 0.45 17.10
N LYS A 76 14.29 0.50 16.37
CA LYS A 76 15.58 0.02 16.87
C LYS A 76 16.17 0.83 18.04
N SER A 77 15.68 2.04 18.28
CA SER A 77 16.15 2.90 19.37
C SER A 77 15.70 2.43 20.76
N ASN A 78 14.67 1.56 20.83
CA ASN A 78 14.19 0.99 22.09
C ASN A 78 13.63 -0.43 21.84
N PRO A 79 14.08 -1.47 22.55
CA PRO A 79 13.62 -2.84 22.37
C PRO A 79 12.12 -3.04 22.70
N ALA A 80 11.49 -2.13 23.46
CA ALA A 80 10.06 -2.17 23.74
C ALA A 80 9.20 -1.65 22.56
N TYR A 81 9.80 -0.95 21.59
CA TYR A 81 9.06 -0.38 20.48
C TYR A 81 8.66 -1.44 19.47
N LYS A 82 7.43 -1.35 18.98
CA LYS A 82 6.85 -2.20 17.95
C LYS A 82 6.52 -1.41 16.70
N LEU A 83 6.91 -1.92 15.54
CA LEU A 83 6.64 -1.31 14.24
C LEU A 83 5.90 -2.29 13.33
N LEU A 84 4.75 -1.87 12.80
CA LEU A 84 4.04 -2.59 11.75
C LEU A 84 4.09 -1.78 10.46
N ILE A 85 4.69 -2.33 9.40
CA ILE A 85 4.74 -1.73 8.07
C ILE A 85 3.85 -2.53 7.14
N VAL A 86 2.87 -1.90 6.53
CA VAL A 86 2.10 -2.48 5.43
C VAL A 86 2.47 -1.80 4.11
N ARG A 87 2.74 -2.60 3.07
CA ARG A 87 2.98 -2.16 1.69
C ARG A 87 1.78 -2.50 0.82
N PRO A 88 0.75 -1.68 0.80
CA PRO A 88 -0.43 -1.96 -0.02
C PRO A 88 -0.16 -1.70 -1.49
N GLY A 89 -0.87 -2.46 -2.35
CA GLY A 89 -1.08 -2.13 -3.74
C GLY A 89 -2.10 -1.00 -3.90
N VAL A 90 -2.84 -0.99 -4.99
CA VAL A 90 -3.92 -0.01 -5.22
C VAL A 90 -5.08 -0.30 -4.27
N ILE A 91 -5.34 0.59 -3.33
CA ILE A 91 -6.47 0.47 -2.40
C ILE A 91 -7.70 1.14 -2.99
N PHE A 92 -8.82 0.42 -2.95
CA PHE A 92 -10.11 0.93 -3.41
C PHE A 92 -11.21 0.71 -2.37
N GLY A 93 -12.28 1.49 -2.47
CA GLY A 93 -13.40 1.41 -1.55
C GLY A 93 -14.37 2.57 -1.72
N PRO A 94 -15.36 2.73 -0.81
CA PRO A 94 -16.29 3.85 -0.85
C PRO A 94 -15.55 5.19 -0.83
N ASN A 95 -16.01 6.13 -1.67
CA ASN A 95 -15.45 7.48 -1.79
C ASN A 95 -14.02 7.58 -2.36
N GLU A 96 -13.43 6.48 -2.83
CA GLU A 96 -12.18 6.51 -3.56
C GLU A 96 -12.36 7.31 -4.86
N LYS A 97 -11.45 8.23 -5.17
CA LYS A 97 -11.51 9.09 -6.37
C LYS A 97 -10.51 8.69 -7.47
N GLY A 98 -9.89 7.53 -7.32
CA GLY A 98 -8.83 7.06 -8.21
C GLY A 98 -9.31 6.24 -9.40
N ASN A 99 -8.43 5.33 -9.84
CA ASN A 99 -8.62 4.59 -11.10
C ASN A 99 -9.76 3.57 -11.03
N VAL A 100 -9.98 2.93 -9.89
CA VAL A 100 -11.04 1.91 -9.73
C VAL A 100 -12.41 2.57 -9.80
N SER A 101 -12.62 3.66 -9.06
CA SER A 101 -13.88 4.40 -9.11
C SER A 101 -14.17 5.00 -10.49
N ARG A 102 -13.13 5.45 -11.21
CA ARG A 102 -13.29 5.90 -12.61
C ARG A 102 -13.69 4.76 -13.53
N MET A 103 -13.07 3.58 -13.38
CA MET A 103 -13.45 2.38 -14.13
C MET A 103 -14.88 1.97 -13.84
N VAL A 104 -15.32 1.93 -12.57
CA VAL A 104 -16.70 1.63 -12.18
C VAL A 104 -17.68 2.59 -12.87
N LYS A 105 -17.44 3.90 -12.79
CA LYS A 105 -18.30 4.90 -13.46
C LYS A 105 -18.36 4.71 -14.97
N ALA A 106 -17.22 4.44 -15.60
CA ALA A 106 -17.17 4.25 -17.06
C ALA A 106 -17.91 3.00 -17.51
N ILE A 107 -17.79 1.89 -16.79
CA ILE A 107 -18.49 0.63 -17.10
C ILE A 107 -20.00 0.79 -16.89
N LEU A 108 -20.43 1.31 -15.76
CA LEU A 108 -21.85 1.53 -15.46
C LEU A 108 -22.47 2.55 -16.42
N GLY A 109 -21.71 3.55 -16.85
CA GLY A 109 -22.11 4.54 -17.85
C GLY A 109 -22.03 4.04 -19.30
N ARG A 110 -21.55 2.80 -19.55
CA ARG A 110 -21.41 2.17 -20.88
C ARG A 110 -20.50 2.89 -21.86
N TYR A 111 -19.47 3.61 -21.33
CA TYR A 111 -18.43 4.26 -22.15
C TYR A 111 -17.03 3.75 -21.85
N PHE A 112 -16.91 2.62 -21.15
CA PHE A 112 -15.63 2.00 -20.88
C PHE A 112 -15.08 1.29 -22.11
N PHE A 113 -13.81 1.51 -22.42
CA PHE A 113 -13.05 0.76 -23.41
C PHE A 113 -11.62 0.49 -22.92
N PHE A 114 -11.06 -0.60 -23.38
CA PHE A 114 -9.68 -0.94 -23.02
C PHE A 114 -8.71 -0.15 -23.92
N THR A 115 -7.79 0.58 -23.28
CA THR A 115 -6.75 1.35 -23.97
C THR A 115 -5.41 0.62 -24.05
N SER A 116 -5.26 -0.52 -23.36
CA SER A 116 -4.01 -1.26 -23.24
C SER A 116 -4.26 -2.76 -23.06
N ASN A 117 -3.20 -3.53 -22.83
CA ASN A 117 -3.30 -4.96 -22.60
C ASN A 117 -4.23 -5.28 -21.42
N GLN A 118 -5.32 -5.99 -21.70
CA GLN A 118 -6.36 -6.37 -20.75
C GLN A 118 -5.88 -7.37 -19.70
N GLY A 119 -4.84 -8.13 -20.02
CA GLY A 119 -4.25 -9.16 -19.15
C GLY A 119 -3.32 -8.61 -18.06
N VAL A 120 -3.04 -7.29 -18.06
CA VAL A 120 -2.20 -6.68 -17.03
C VAL A 120 -2.84 -6.87 -15.65
N ARG A 121 -2.12 -7.52 -14.75
CA ARG A 121 -2.57 -7.73 -13.37
C ARG A 121 -2.32 -6.48 -12.53
N LYS A 122 -3.22 -6.21 -11.61
CA LYS A 122 -3.17 -5.05 -10.72
C LYS A 122 -3.15 -5.53 -9.27
N ALA A 123 -2.00 -5.36 -8.63
CA ALA A 123 -1.91 -5.54 -7.19
C ALA A 123 -2.79 -4.48 -6.49
N GLY A 124 -3.71 -4.92 -5.68
CA GLY A 124 -4.64 -4.03 -4.97
C GLY A 124 -5.53 -4.79 -4.00
N GLY A 125 -6.31 -4.06 -3.22
CA GLY A 125 -7.22 -4.63 -2.25
C GLY A 125 -8.30 -3.67 -1.80
N TYR A 126 -9.32 -4.21 -1.15
CA TYR A 126 -10.41 -3.44 -0.60
C TYR A 126 -10.02 -2.82 0.74
N VAL A 127 -10.40 -1.57 0.96
CA VAL A 127 -9.97 -0.81 2.14
C VAL A 127 -10.36 -1.46 3.47
N LYS A 128 -11.53 -2.09 3.57
CA LYS A 128 -11.94 -2.78 4.81
C LYS A 128 -11.05 -3.98 5.10
N GLU A 129 -10.71 -4.77 4.07
CA GLU A 129 -9.79 -5.89 4.22
C GLU A 129 -8.38 -5.43 4.63
N LEU A 130 -7.93 -4.27 4.12
CA LEU A 130 -6.69 -3.66 4.60
C LEU A 130 -6.76 -3.34 6.10
N CYS A 131 -7.86 -2.72 6.56
CA CYS A 131 -8.03 -2.43 7.99
C CYS A 131 -8.05 -3.70 8.84
N GLU A 132 -8.78 -4.72 8.40
CA GLU A 132 -8.86 -6.03 9.08
C GLU A 132 -7.49 -6.73 9.09
N SER A 133 -6.73 -6.65 7.99
CA SER A 133 -5.37 -7.20 7.93
C SER A 133 -4.41 -6.50 8.91
N ILE A 134 -4.53 -5.18 9.07
CA ILE A 134 -3.71 -4.44 10.04
C ILE A 134 -3.99 -4.93 11.45
N LEU A 135 -5.26 -5.06 11.85
CA LEU A 135 -5.64 -5.58 13.17
C LEU A 135 -5.12 -7.00 13.38
N PHE A 136 -5.33 -7.88 12.41
CA PHE A 136 -4.81 -9.25 12.46
C PHE A 136 -3.27 -9.29 12.62
N MET A 137 -2.55 -8.45 11.88
CA MET A 137 -1.09 -8.42 11.95
C MET A 137 -0.57 -7.78 13.24
N MET A 138 -1.34 -6.92 13.89
CA MET A 138 -1.04 -6.44 15.24
C MET A 138 -1.12 -7.60 16.26
N ASP A 139 -2.20 -8.38 16.21
CA ASP A 139 -2.37 -9.56 17.09
C ASP A 139 -1.28 -10.61 16.82
N TYR A 140 -0.95 -10.84 15.55
CA TYR A 140 0.18 -11.70 15.16
C TYR A 140 1.50 -11.20 15.74
N GLN A 141 1.81 -9.91 15.59
CA GLN A 141 3.02 -9.28 16.13
C GLN A 141 3.13 -9.48 17.65
N ASP A 142 2.03 -9.32 18.36
CA ASP A 142 1.99 -9.51 19.81
C ASP A 142 2.17 -10.99 20.18
N SER A 143 1.50 -11.91 19.48
CA SER A 143 1.59 -13.36 19.75
C SER A 143 3.00 -13.93 19.53
N LYS A 144 3.76 -13.34 18.60
CA LYS A 144 5.13 -13.75 18.26
C LYS A 144 6.20 -12.92 18.96
N ASN A 145 5.80 -11.84 19.65
CA ASN A 145 6.70 -10.84 20.23
C ASN A 145 7.70 -10.28 19.20
N GLU A 146 7.23 -10.06 17.96
CA GLU A 146 8.07 -9.54 16.89
C GLU A 146 8.20 -8.01 17.00
N PRO A 147 9.42 -7.45 17.07
CA PRO A 147 9.59 -6.00 17.18
C PRO A 147 9.19 -5.26 15.91
N THR A 148 9.39 -5.89 14.74
CA THR A 148 9.00 -5.31 13.44
C THR A 148 8.32 -6.35 12.60
N VAL A 149 7.12 -6.04 12.12
CA VAL A 149 6.39 -6.82 11.11
C VAL A 149 6.25 -5.98 9.86
N LEU A 150 6.59 -6.56 8.71
CA LEU A 150 6.42 -5.94 7.40
C LEU A 150 5.69 -6.93 6.50
N TYR A 151 4.64 -6.48 5.80
CA TYR A 151 3.91 -7.32 4.87
C TYR A 151 3.38 -6.53 3.67
N ASN A 152 3.25 -7.24 2.54
CA ASN A 152 2.57 -6.74 1.36
C ASN A 152 1.07 -7.00 1.47
N PHE A 153 0.25 -6.01 1.10
CA PHE A 153 -1.19 -6.18 1.07
C PHE A 153 -1.72 -6.07 -0.36
N THR A 154 -2.19 -7.20 -0.87
CA THR A 154 -2.77 -7.31 -2.22
C THR A 154 -3.62 -8.56 -2.32
N MET A 155 -4.57 -8.58 -3.26
CA MET A 155 -5.27 -9.82 -3.62
C MET A 155 -4.30 -10.82 -4.24
N ASP A 156 -4.44 -12.09 -3.87
CA ASP A 156 -3.67 -13.19 -4.44
C ASP A 156 -4.64 -14.31 -4.90
N PRO A 157 -4.66 -14.66 -6.19
CA PRO A 157 -3.91 -14.04 -7.28
C PRO A 157 -4.41 -12.61 -7.61
N ALA A 158 -3.47 -11.73 -7.98
CA ALA A 158 -3.83 -10.37 -8.39
C ALA A 158 -4.72 -10.42 -9.65
N PRO A 159 -5.91 -9.78 -9.65
CA PRO A 159 -6.82 -9.77 -10.79
C PRO A 159 -6.25 -8.96 -11.96
N SER A 160 -6.62 -9.35 -13.18
CA SER A 160 -6.36 -8.55 -14.38
C SER A 160 -7.32 -7.37 -14.48
N VAL A 161 -6.98 -6.39 -15.31
CA VAL A 161 -7.91 -5.29 -15.64
C VAL A 161 -9.20 -5.84 -16.24
N GLN A 162 -9.13 -6.92 -17.02
CA GLN A 162 -10.29 -7.59 -17.57
C GLN A 162 -11.19 -8.23 -16.48
N ASP A 163 -10.57 -8.85 -15.45
CA ASP A 163 -11.32 -9.45 -14.34
C ASP A 163 -12.07 -8.38 -13.55
N PHE A 164 -11.44 -7.25 -13.28
CA PHE A 164 -12.11 -6.09 -12.67
C PHE A 164 -13.29 -5.64 -13.52
N ALA A 165 -13.08 -5.42 -14.82
CA ALA A 165 -14.14 -4.96 -15.71
C ALA A 165 -15.33 -5.93 -15.78
N LYS A 166 -15.07 -7.24 -15.92
CA LYS A 166 -16.11 -8.28 -15.92
C LYS A 166 -16.89 -8.31 -14.60
N THR A 167 -16.18 -8.21 -13.47
CA THR A 167 -16.82 -8.24 -12.15
C THR A 167 -17.71 -7.01 -11.96
N ILE A 168 -17.24 -5.82 -12.31
CA ILE A 168 -18.00 -4.58 -12.23
C ILE A 168 -19.25 -4.64 -13.12
N ALA A 169 -19.09 -5.10 -14.37
CA ALA A 169 -20.22 -5.23 -15.29
C ALA A 169 -21.27 -6.22 -14.76
N LYS A 170 -20.82 -7.39 -14.26
CA LYS A 170 -21.71 -8.41 -13.68
C LYS A 170 -22.48 -7.88 -12.48
N VAL A 171 -21.82 -7.25 -11.53
CA VAL A 171 -22.44 -6.71 -10.31
C VAL A 171 -23.34 -5.52 -10.64
N GLY A 172 -22.94 -4.68 -11.60
CA GLY A 172 -23.72 -3.53 -12.05
C GLY A 172 -24.85 -3.85 -13.02
N GLY A 173 -25.05 -5.12 -13.43
CA GLY A 173 -26.11 -5.52 -14.36
C GLY A 173 -25.91 -4.98 -15.78
N VAL A 174 -24.67 -4.66 -16.16
CA VAL A 174 -24.33 -4.14 -17.49
C VAL A 174 -23.88 -5.30 -18.39
N LYS A 175 -24.48 -5.37 -19.59
CA LYS A 175 -24.09 -6.34 -20.63
C LYS A 175 -23.08 -5.74 -21.59
#